data_f6c4230780f1c3b5a3f07c24f815be7b
#
_entry.id   f6c4230780f1c3b5a3f07c24f815be7b
#
_cell.length_a   1.000
_cell.length_b   1.000
_cell.length_c   1.000
_cell.angle_alpha   90.00
_cell.angle_beta   90.00
_cell.angle_gamma   90.00
#
_symmetry.space_group_name_H-M   'P 1'
#
loop_
_entity.id
_entity.type
_entity.pdbx_description
1 polymer ?
#
loop_
_entity_poly.entity_id
_entity_poly.type
_entity_poly.pdbx_seq_one_letter_code
_entity_poly.pdbx_strand_id
1 'polypeptide(L)'
;IFFLHQINRTAVDKGSTDGSQTNRPEAASEVPYEPVLLSFVPGVSIPFGYYRTSASLAAIGAIFEASYGFAGAGIFNIYNDGYGFQGAGVFNIAGSEINGFQGAGVFNIAGGPVRGAQLAGVFNIAERVQGGVQGAGVFNIASRVNGVQYAGVFNIADSINGVQIGLVNITGELQGLQLGLINISNNGVDSLSYVYMPAVDTSFVYWQAGSPFLYMVVGAGAPRKDWFIRNDRLMISAGLGTRVRLGGPYIDVDVSAEQAIGSDIEALYQAVQDED
;
A
#
# COMPACT_ATOMS: atom_id res chain seq x y z
N ILE A 1 7.46 -13.20 7.08
CA ILE A 1 6.44 -14.27 6.87
C ILE A 1 7.00 -15.62 7.34
N PHE A 2 8.24 -15.96 7.06
CA PHE A 2 8.86 -17.23 7.48
C PHE A 2 9.04 -17.38 9.01
N PHE A 3 9.21 -16.30 9.74
CA PHE A 3 9.46 -16.34 11.19
C PHE A 3 8.21 -16.65 12.03
N LEU A 4 7.03 -16.21 11.58
CA LEU A 4 5.77 -16.47 12.29
C LEU A 4 5.29 -17.91 12.16
N HIS A 5 5.67 -18.61 11.10
CA HIS A 5 5.33 -20.03 10.90
C HIS A 5 6.14 -20.99 11.79
N GLN A 6 7.28 -20.54 12.31
CA GLN A 6 8.13 -21.33 13.21
C GLN A 6 7.66 -21.28 14.67
N ILE A 7 6.98 -20.21 15.11
CA ILE A 7 6.51 -20.09 16.50
C ILE A 7 5.40 -21.12 16.78
N ASN A 8 4.63 -21.51 15.75
CA ASN A 8 3.54 -22.49 15.90
C ASN A 8 4.01 -23.96 15.82
N ARG A 9 5.27 -24.26 15.54
CA ARG A 9 5.77 -25.66 15.41
C ARG A 9 6.61 -26.16 16.58
N THR A 10 7.01 -25.31 17.52
CA THR A 10 7.91 -25.73 18.63
C THR A 10 7.18 -26.20 19.89
N ALA A 11 5.86 -26.22 19.89
CA ALA A 11 5.06 -26.72 21.03
C ALA A 11 4.64 -28.22 20.92
N VAL A 12 4.99 -28.89 19.81
CA VAL A 12 4.60 -30.30 19.61
C VAL A 12 5.78 -31.08 19.11
N ASP A 13 6.70 -31.45 19.98
CA ASP A 13 7.44 -32.71 19.90
C ASP A 13 8.33 -32.93 21.13
N LYS A 14 7.77 -33.49 22.19
CA LYS A 14 8.44 -34.30 23.21
C LYS A 14 7.43 -35.19 23.89
N GLY A 15 7.25 -36.39 23.39
CA GLY A 15 6.39 -37.35 24.05
C GLY A 15 6.57 -38.77 23.56
N SER A 16 7.45 -39.52 24.19
CA SER A 16 7.36 -40.91 24.62
C SER A 16 6.55 -41.88 23.75
N THR A 17 7.26 -42.84 23.21
CA THR A 17 6.76 -44.15 22.76
C THR A 17 6.32 -45.01 23.97
N ASP A 18 4.99 -45.29 24.07
CA ASP A 18 4.51 -46.57 24.60
C ASP A 18 3.12 -46.86 24.03
N GLY A 19 2.87 -48.12 23.71
CA GLY A 19 1.78 -48.61 22.92
C GLY A 19 0.45 -48.76 23.66
N SER A 20 -0.59 -48.73 22.82
CA SER A 20 -1.98 -49.08 23.11
C SER A 20 -2.76 -48.10 24.01
N GLN A 21 -3.32 -47.08 23.35
CA GLN A 21 -4.68 -46.61 23.73
C GLN A 21 -5.33 -45.90 22.54
N THR A 22 -6.62 -46.13 22.38
CA THR A 22 -7.53 -45.57 21.40
C THR A 22 -7.32 -44.08 21.19
N ASN A 23 -6.86 -43.67 19.99
CA ASN A 23 -6.73 -42.28 19.54
C ASN A 23 -8.10 -41.56 19.52
N ARG A 24 -8.51 -41.00 20.66
CA ARG A 24 -9.26 -39.76 20.62
C ARG A 24 -8.27 -38.67 20.27
N PRO A 25 -8.53 -37.82 19.26
CA PRO A 25 -7.72 -36.59 19.10
C PRO A 25 -7.81 -35.83 20.42
N GLU A 26 -6.71 -35.65 21.10
CA GLU A 26 -6.59 -34.76 22.25
C GLU A 26 -7.09 -33.38 21.76
N ALA A 27 -8.20 -32.94 22.37
CA ALA A 27 -8.77 -31.64 22.03
C ALA A 27 -7.65 -30.62 22.24
N ALA A 28 -7.21 -29.98 21.17
CA ALA A 28 -6.23 -28.89 21.24
C ALA A 28 -6.70 -27.98 22.39
N SER A 29 -5.87 -27.81 23.40
CA SER A 29 -6.24 -27.04 24.59
C SER A 29 -6.58 -25.63 24.14
N GLU A 30 -7.86 -25.27 24.17
CA GLU A 30 -8.28 -23.94 23.77
C GLU A 30 -7.59 -22.92 24.66
N VAL A 31 -6.95 -21.92 24.05
CA VAL A 31 -6.35 -20.82 24.80
C VAL A 31 -7.42 -20.18 25.68
N PRO A 32 -7.19 -20.05 27.00
CA PRO A 32 -8.20 -19.54 27.92
C PRO A 32 -8.59 -18.10 27.62
N TYR A 33 -9.81 -17.74 28.00
CA TYR A 33 -10.34 -16.40 27.85
C TYR A 33 -10.28 -15.63 29.16
N GLU A 34 -9.72 -14.42 29.12
CA GLU A 34 -9.72 -13.45 30.21
C GLU A 34 -10.28 -12.10 29.73
N PRO A 35 -11.32 -11.55 30.39
CA PRO A 35 -11.96 -10.32 29.89
C PRO A 35 -11.02 -9.13 29.79
N VAL A 36 -10.08 -9.01 30.73
CA VAL A 36 -9.13 -7.89 30.77
C VAL A 36 -7.72 -8.41 31.02
N LEU A 37 -6.79 -7.96 30.19
CA LEU A 37 -5.37 -8.23 30.33
C LEU A 37 -4.63 -6.91 30.57
N LEU A 38 -3.95 -6.80 31.69
CA LEU A 38 -3.04 -5.69 31.99
C LEU A 38 -1.61 -6.19 31.88
N SER A 39 -0.80 -5.58 31.03
CA SER A 39 0.58 -5.97 30.79
C SER A 39 1.53 -4.80 31.00
N PHE A 40 2.67 -5.05 31.63
CA PHE A 40 3.74 -4.07 31.66
C PHE A 40 4.71 -4.32 30.51
N VAL A 41 5.23 -5.54 30.41
CA VAL A 41 6.06 -6.05 29.32
C VAL A 41 5.58 -7.46 28.97
N PRO A 42 5.93 -8.03 27.81
CA PRO A 42 5.64 -9.41 27.48
C PRO A 42 6.08 -10.39 28.56
N GLY A 43 5.16 -11.26 28.99
CA GLY A 43 5.39 -12.22 30.07
C GLY A 43 5.20 -11.65 31.48
N VAL A 44 4.93 -10.36 31.64
CA VAL A 44 4.52 -9.75 32.92
C VAL A 44 3.16 -9.12 32.76
N SER A 45 2.13 -9.91 32.99
CA SER A 45 0.72 -9.51 32.84
C SER A 45 -0.13 -9.94 34.03
N ILE A 46 -1.29 -9.33 34.18
CA ILE A 46 -2.31 -9.68 35.15
C ILE A 46 -3.62 -9.91 34.39
N PRO A 47 -4.17 -11.14 34.41
CA PRO A 47 -3.54 -12.36 34.93
C PRO A 47 -2.28 -12.78 34.16
N PHE A 48 -1.45 -13.58 34.78
CA PHE A 48 -0.22 -14.07 34.17
C PHE A 48 -0.51 -15.24 33.23
N GLY A 49 -0.17 -15.09 31.95
CA GLY A 49 -0.38 -16.13 30.95
C GLY A 49 -0.61 -15.59 29.53
N TYR A 50 -1.03 -16.48 28.64
CA TYR A 50 -1.35 -16.22 27.25
C TYR A 50 -2.84 -16.47 27.03
N TYR A 51 -3.59 -15.44 26.61
CA TYR A 51 -5.04 -15.43 26.65
C TYR A 51 -5.67 -14.89 25.39
N ARG A 52 -6.94 -15.25 25.19
CA ARG A 52 -7.90 -14.47 24.40
C ARG A 52 -8.52 -13.42 25.32
N THR A 53 -8.68 -12.20 24.88
CA THR A 53 -9.16 -11.11 25.75
C THR A 53 -10.14 -10.18 25.04
N SER A 54 -11.03 -9.54 25.78
CA SER A 54 -11.84 -8.44 25.24
C SER A 54 -11.13 -7.09 25.33
N ALA A 55 -10.31 -6.89 26.36
CA ALA A 55 -9.55 -5.65 26.52
C ALA A 55 -8.12 -5.95 26.99
N SER A 56 -7.15 -5.42 26.28
CA SER A 56 -5.74 -5.44 26.66
C SER A 56 -5.20 -4.02 26.78
N LEU A 57 -4.55 -3.74 27.91
CA LEU A 57 -3.80 -2.51 28.12
C LEU A 57 -2.37 -2.85 28.50
N ALA A 58 -1.40 -2.31 27.78
CA ALA A 58 -0.01 -2.57 28.04
C ALA A 58 0.79 -1.26 28.15
N ALA A 59 1.62 -1.15 29.19
CA ALA A 59 2.48 0.02 29.34
C ALA A 59 3.55 0.06 28.24
N ILE A 60 4.22 -1.06 27.99
CA ILE A 60 5.22 -1.22 26.92
C ILE A 60 4.61 -2.06 25.82
N GLY A 61 4.30 -3.31 26.07
CA GLY A 61 3.75 -4.19 25.05
C GLY A 61 3.05 -5.42 25.60
N ALA A 62 2.14 -5.98 24.81
CA ALA A 62 1.42 -7.19 25.11
C ALA A 62 1.57 -8.24 24.01
N ILE A 63 1.59 -9.50 24.43
CA ILE A 63 1.50 -10.67 23.56
C ILE A 63 0.33 -11.52 24.04
N PHE A 64 -0.65 -11.77 23.16
CA PHE A 64 -1.87 -12.51 23.49
C PHE A 64 -2.40 -13.24 22.24
N GLU A 65 -3.33 -14.18 22.42
CA GLU A 65 -3.88 -14.94 21.30
C GLU A 65 -4.81 -14.10 20.44
N ALA A 66 -5.83 -13.50 21.04
CA ALA A 66 -6.81 -12.71 20.32
C ALA A 66 -7.37 -11.56 21.15
N SER A 67 -7.70 -10.45 20.49
CA SER A 67 -8.44 -9.33 21.06
C SER A 67 -9.81 -9.23 20.42
N TYR A 68 -10.89 -9.23 21.24
CA TYR A 68 -12.27 -9.12 20.74
C TYR A 68 -12.89 -7.74 20.87
N GLY A 69 -12.15 -6.74 21.33
CA GLY A 69 -12.68 -5.39 21.48
C GLY A 69 -11.60 -4.32 21.39
N PHE A 70 -10.77 -4.22 22.41
CA PHE A 70 -9.74 -3.17 22.48
C PHE A 70 -8.38 -3.74 22.88
N ALA A 71 -7.35 -3.37 22.17
CA ALA A 71 -5.97 -3.60 22.59
C ALA A 71 -5.15 -2.32 22.42
N GLY A 72 -4.66 -1.78 23.53
CA GLY A 72 -3.82 -0.56 23.56
C GLY A 72 -2.46 -0.84 24.17
N ALA A 73 -1.38 -0.39 23.53
CA ALA A 73 -0.04 -0.51 24.05
C ALA A 73 0.80 0.76 23.84
N GLY A 74 1.68 1.05 24.79
CA GLY A 74 2.60 2.17 24.67
C GLY A 74 3.57 2.00 23.50
N ILE A 75 4.04 0.77 23.24
CA ILE A 75 4.94 0.49 22.14
C ILE A 75 4.32 -0.50 21.16
N PHE A 76 3.94 -1.73 21.58
CA PHE A 76 3.52 -2.74 20.63
C PHE A 76 2.47 -3.72 21.14
N ASN A 77 1.68 -4.27 20.21
CA ASN A 77 0.86 -5.45 20.39
C ASN A 77 1.27 -6.54 19.39
N ILE A 78 1.38 -7.79 19.87
CA ILE A 78 1.58 -8.99 19.04
C ILE A 78 0.48 -9.99 19.39
N TYR A 79 -0.27 -10.44 18.41
CA TYR A 79 -1.42 -11.33 18.59
C TYR A 79 -1.72 -12.11 17.31
N ASN A 80 -2.57 -13.14 17.39
CA ASN A 80 -3.01 -13.84 16.19
C ASN A 80 -4.21 -13.13 15.55
N ASP A 81 -5.33 -12.97 16.26
CA ASP A 81 -6.54 -12.38 15.71
C ASP A 81 -6.91 -11.07 16.41
N GLY A 82 -7.30 -10.07 15.62
CA GLY A 82 -7.72 -8.76 16.11
C GLY A 82 -9.12 -8.38 15.67
N TYR A 83 -10.03 -8.25 16.63
CA TYR A 83 -11.38 -7.75 16.44
C TYR A 83 -11.55 -6.44 17.20
N GLY A 84 -12.23 -5.46 16.57
CA GLY A 84 -12.42 -4.14 17.17
C GLY A 84 -11.24 -3.19 16.95
N PHE A 85 -10.68 -2.64 18.00
CA PHE A 85 -9.63 -1.62 17.92
C PHE A 85 -8.29 -2.12 18.48
N GLN A 86 -7.25 -2.03 17.71
CA GLN A 86 -5.88 -2.31 18.13
C GLN A 86 -4.99 -1.09 17.87
N GLY A 87 -4.45 -0.52 18.95
CA GLY A 87 -3.61 0.67 18.91
C GLY A 87 -2.26 0.47 19.58
N ALA A 88 -1.18 0.94 18.96
CA ALA A 88 0.14 0.91 19.55
C ALA A 88 0.93 2.19 19.22
N GLY A 89 1.78 2.62 20.14
CA GLY A 89 2.64 3.78 19.91
C GLY A 89 3.63 3.56 18.78
N VAL A 90 4.12 2.31 18.57
CA VAL A 90 5.07 2.00 17.52
C VAL A 90 4.48 0.99 16.52
N PHE A 91 4.13 -0.22 16.94
CA PHE A 91 3.69 -1.22 15.98
C PHE A 91 2.66 -2.22 16.49
N ASN A 92 1.87 -2.76 15.56
CA ASN A 92 1.04 -3.93 15.77
C ASN A 92 1.44 -5.05 14.80
N ILE A 93 1.50 -6.28 15.29
CA ILE A 93 1.69 -7.49 14.48
C ILE A 93 0.56 -8.46 14.78
N ALA A 94 -0.24 -8.76 13.76
CA ALA A 94 -1.25 -9.81 13.77
C ALA A 94 -0.76 -11.02 12.98
N GLY A 95 -0.83 -12.21 13.56
CA GLY A 95 -0.47 -13.45 12.87
C GLY A 95 -1.50 -13.88 11.83
N SER A 96 -2.77 -13.53 12.06
CA SER A 96 -3.91 -13.95 11.28
C SER A 96 -4.77 -12.74 10.86
N GLU A 97 -6.07 -12.76 11.14
CA GLU A 97 -7.00 -11.75 10.62
C GLU A 97 -7.16 -10.52 11.52
N ILE A 98 -7.48 -9.42 10.88
CA ILE A 98 -7.94 -8.18 11.50
C ILE A 98 -9.37 -7.91 11.04
N ASN A 99 -10.28 -7.73 11.99
CA ASN A 99 -11.65 -7.32 11.74
C ASN A 99 -11.98 -6.08 12.59
N GLY A 100 -11.72 -4.91 12.04
CA GLY A 100 -11.86 -3.64 12.73
C GLY A 100 -10.76 -2.64 12.38
N PHE A 101 -10.15 -2.03 13.37
CA PHE A 101 -9.15 -0.98 13.20
C PHE A 101 -7.79 -1.38 13.81
N GLN A 102 -6.73 -1.26 13.05
CA GLN A 102 -5.36 -1.41 13.52
C GLN A 102 -4.58 -0.11 13.26
N GLY A 103 -4.12 0.53 14.32
CA GLY A 103 -3.41 1.80 14.25
C GLY A 103 -2.06 1.76 14.94
N ALA A 104 -1.02 2.31 14.32
CA ALA A 104 0.31 2.37 14.89
C ALA A 104 1.06 3.67 14.51
N GLY A 105 1.93 4.13 15.40
CA GLY A 105 2.79 5.27 15.10
C GLY A 105 3.78 5.00 13.97
N VAL A 106 4.27 3.76 13.83
CA VAL A 106 5.24 3.41 12.78
C VAL A 106 4.65 2.41 11.81
N PHE A 107 4.33 1.18 12.22
CA PHE A 107 3.88 0.18 11.27
C PHE A 107 2.85 -0.82 11.81
N ASN A 108 2.08 -1.39 10.88
CA ASN A 108 1.24 -2.54 11.14
C ASN A 108 1.56 -3.67 10.16
N ILE A 109 1.54 -4.90 10.67
CA ILE A 109 1.67 -6.13 9.87
C ILE A 109 0.51 -7.06 10.21
N ALA A 110 -0.17 -7.56 9.17
CA ALA A 110 -1.18 -8.60 9.29
C ALA A 110 -0.82 -9.78 8.37
N GLY A 111 -0.66 -10.97 8.95
CA GLY A 111 -0.39 -12.20 8.22
C GLY A 111 -1.60 -12.74 7.45
N GLY A 112 -2.79 -12.27 7.78
CA GLY A 112 -4.06 -12.61 7.14
C GLY A 112 -4.82 -11.40 6.60
N PRO A 113 -6.13 -11.58 6.33
CA PRO A 113 -6.98 -10.52 5.80
C PRO A 113 -7.24 -9.41 6.82
N VAL A 114 -7.25 -8.19 6.32
CA VAL A 114 -7.70 -6.99 7.04
C VAL A 114 -9.08 -6.59 6.53
N ARG A 115 -10.10 -6.70 7.40
CA ARG A 115 -11.46 -6.19 7.17
C ARG A 115 -11.67 -4.96 8.04
N GLY A 116 -11.66 -3.79 7.42
CA GLY A 116 -11.73 -2.50 8.12
C GLY A 116 -10.55 -1.61 7.78
N ALA A 117 -9.83 -1.07 8.79
CA ALA A 117 -8.76 -0.12 8.51
C ALA A 117 -7.43 -0.48 9.17
N GLN A 118 -6.35 -0.28 8.43
CA GLN A 118 -4.98 -0.39 8.90
C GLN A 118 -4.25 0.93 8.61
N LEU A 119 -3.92 1.68 9.67
CA LEU A 119 -3.31 3.01 9.55
C LEU A 119 -1.97 3.06 10.28
N ALA A 120 -0.95 3.58 9.62
CA ALA A 120 0.40 3.69 10.19
C ALA A 120 1.10 4.98 9.78
N GLY A 121 1.98 5.46 10.65
CA GLY A 121 2.81 6.63 10.33
C GLY A 121 3.80 6.35 9.20
N VAL A 122 4.33 5.13 9.08
CA VAL A 122 5.30 4.77 8.04
C VAL A 122 4.74 3.75 7.07
N PHE A 123 4.43 2.52 7.51
CA PHE A 123 3.99 1.51 6.55
C PHE A 123 2.98 0.50 7.11
N ASN A 124 2.23 -0.10 6.20
CA ASN A 124 1.40 -1.27 6.48
C ASN A 124 1.72 -2.41 5.52
N ILE A 125 1.68 -3.63 6.05
CA ILE A 125 1.78 -4.87 5.28
C ILE A 125 0.59 -5.77 5.66
N ALA A 126 -0.12 -6.31 4.66
CA ALA A 126 -1.18 -7.28 4.86
C ALA A 126 -1.14 -8.38 3.80
N GLU A 127 -1.65 -9.57 4.10
CA GLU A 127 -1.90 -10.56 3.06
C GLU A 127 -2.94 -10.02 2.07
N ARG A 128 -4.06 -9.52 2.59
CA ARG A 128 -5.10 -8.88 1.78
C ARG A 128 -5.91 -7.85 2.55
N VAL A 129 -6.44 -6.87 1.84
CA VAL A 129 -7.41 -5.89 2.34
C VAL A 129 -8.77 -6.21 1.74
N GLN A 130 -9.79 -6.46 2.58
CA GLN A 130 -11.13 -6.88 2.16
C GLN A 130 -12.19 -5.87 2.59
N GLY A 131 -12.63 -5.02 1.67
CA GLY A 131 -13.67 -4.03 1.92
C GLY A 131 -13.21 -2.91 2.87
N GLY A 132 -11.91 -2.55 2.83
CA GLY A 132 -11.33 -1.67 3.81
C GLY A 132 -10.32 -0.67 3.27
N VAL A 133 -9.58 -0.08 4.22
CA VAL A 133 -8.59 0.97 3.94
C VAL A 133 -7.24 0.59 4.53
N GLN A 134 -6.19 0.76 3.74
CA GLN A 134 -4.81 0.68 4.19
C GLN A 134 -4.13 2.03 3.92
N GLY A 135 -3.75 2.74 4.98
CA GLY A 135 -3.20 4.08 4.90
C GLY A 135 -1.86 4.23 5.60
N ALA A 136 -0.87 4.82 4.93
CA ALA A 136 0.46 5.00 5.48
C ALA A 136 1.11 6.32 5.05
N GLY A 137 1.99 6.83 5.90
CA GLY A 137 2.80 8.00 5.54
C GLY A 137 3.78 7.73 4.42
N VAL A 138 4.35 6.51 4.32
CA VAL A 138 5.33 6.17 3.29
C VAL A 138 4.79 5.11 2.33
N PHE A 139 4.48 3.89 2.80
CA PHE A 139 4.07 2.84 1.86
C PHE A 139 3.08 1.82 2.42
N ASN A 140 2.34 1.19 1.51
CA ASN A 140 1.51 0.03 1.78
C ASN A 140 1.86 -1.12 0.85
N ILE A 141 1.83 -2.35 1.39
CA ILE A 141 2.00 -3.58 0.62
C ILE A 141 0.89 -4.56 0.98
N ALA A 142 0.24 -5.12 -0.04
CA ALA A 142 -0.70 -6.23 0.14
C ALA A 142 -0.70 -7.12 -1.10
N SER A 143 -0.97 -8.43 -0.94
CA SER A 143 -1.14 -9.29 -2.13
C SER A 143 -2.43 -8.95 -2.85
N ARG A 144 -3.54 -8.75 -2.12
CA ARG A 144 -4.83 -8.42 -2.74
C ARG A 144 -5.54 -7.29 -2.01
N VAL A 145 -6.03 -6.32 -2.76
CA VAL A 145 -6.77 -5.19 -2.22
C VAL A 145 -8.16 -5.12 -2.85
N ASN A 146 -9.19 -5.23 -2.02
CA ASN A 146 -10.54 -4.83 -2.36
C ASN A 146 -10.91 -3.64 -1.45
N GLY A 147 -10.75 -2.43 -1.96
CA GLY A 147 -10.89 -1.21 -1.17
C GLY A 147 -9.88 -0.13 -1.55
N VAL A 148 -9.28 0.52 -0.57
CA VAL A 148 -8.41 1.67 -0.79
C VAL A 148 -7.03 1.46 -0.16
N GLN A 149 -5.98 1.69 -0.93
CA GLN A 149 -4.63 1.94 -0.42
C GLN A 149 -4.26 3.40 -0.68
N TYR A 150 -3.82 4.11 0.37
CA TYR A 150 -3.21 5.43 0.18
C TYR A 150 -1.88 5.54 0.93
N ALA A 151 -0.89 6.11 0.28
CA ALA A 151 0.44 6.31 0.85
C ALA A 151 1.06 7.61 0.35
N GLY A 152 1.91 8.20 1.16
CA GLY A 152 2.65 9.39 0.74
C GLY A 152 3.62 9.12 -0.40
N VAL A 153 4.22 7.91 -0.47
CA VAL A 153 5.21 7.57 -1.49
C VAL A 153 4.72 6.45 -2.40
N PHE A 154 4.53 5.22 -1.90
CA PHE A 154 4.15 4.14 -2.82
C PHE A 154 3.17 3.12 -2.24
N ASN A 155 2.36 2.55 -3.13
CA ASN A 155 1.50 1.42 -2.87
C ASN A 155 1.87 0.27 -3.80
N ILE A 156 1.91 -0.95 -3.27
CA ILE A 156 2.17 -2.18 -4.02
C ILE A 156 1.08 -3.20 -3.72
N ALA A 157 0.53 -3.80 -4.78
CA ALA A 157 -0.39 -4.93 -4.68
C ALA A 157 -0.18 -5.91 -5.85
N ASP A 158 -0.44 -7.22 -5.65
CA ASP A 158 -0.51 -8.16 -6.78
C ASP A 158 -1.79 -7.92 -7.58
N SER A 159 -2.90 -7.66 -6.90
CA SER A 159 -4.16 -7.26 -7.54
C SER A 159 -4.94 -6.27 -6.69
N ILE A 160 -5.62 -5.35 -7.37
CA ILE A 160 -6.49 -4.37 -6.73
C ILE A 160 -7.86 -4.29 -7.43
N ASN A 161 -8.92 -4.31 -6.62
CA ASN A 161 -10.27 -3.92 -6.99
C ASN A 161 -10.67 -2.71 -6.13
N GLY A 162 -10.44 -1.51 -6.63
CA GLY A 162 -10.62 -0.28 -5.85
C GLY A 162 -9.68 0.83 -6.25
N VAL A 163 -9.07 1.50 -5.27
CA VAL A 163 -8.28 2.71 -5.51
C VAL A 163 -6.91 2.65 -4.84
N GLN A 164 -5.88 3.01 -5.58
CA GLN A 164 -4.55 3.32 -5.04
C GLN A 164 -4.23 4.80 -5.21
N ILE A 165 -3.76 5.44 -4.15
CA ILE A 165 -3.36 6.86 -4.13
C ILE A 165 -1.96 6.97 -3.55
N GLY A 166 -1.00 7.47 -4.32
CA GLY A 166 0.39 7.64 -3.89
C GLY A 166 1.23 8.24 -4.99
N LEU A 167 2.45 8.66 -4.72
CA LEU A 167 3.34 9.12 -5.80
C LEU A 167 3.61 8.01 -6.81
N VAL A 168 3.79 6.78 -6.32
CA VAL A 168 4.01 5.59 -7.14
C VAL A 168 3.01 4.51 -6.76
N ASN A 169 2.25 4.01 -7.71
CA ASN A 169 1.32 2.90 -7.52
C ASN A 169 1.68 1.75 -8.45
N ILE A 170 1.89 0.56 -7.89
CA ILE A 170 2.28 -0.63 -8.64
C ILE A 170 1.29 -1.74 -8.33
N THR A 171 0.73 -2.33 -9.37
CA THR A 171 -0.11 -3.53 -9.24
C THR A 171 0.06 -4.48 -10.42
N GLY A 172 -0.12 -5.77 -10.20
CA GLY A 172 -0.20 -6.74 -11.28
C GLY A 172 -1.52 -6.58 -12.05
N GLU A 173 -2.65 -6.70 -11.37
CA GLU A 173 -3.99 -6.56 -11.97
C GLU A 173 -4.75 -5.40 -11.35
N LEU A 174 -5.25 -4.51 -12.19
CA LEU A 174 -6.02 -3.34 -11.78
C LEU A 174 -7.48 -3.46 -12.25
N GLN A 175 -8.41 -3.46 -11.29
CA GLN A 175 -9.83 -3.23 -11.49
C GLN A 175 -10.22 -1.99 -10.68
N GLY A 176 -10.05 -0.80 -11.25
CA GLY A 176 -10.30 0.45 -10.54
C GLY A 176 -9.36 1.58 -10.97
N LEU A 177 -8.91 2.37 -10.01
CA LEU A 177 -8.21 3.61 -10.26
C LEU A 177 -6.87 3.67 -9.53
N GLN A 178 -5.83 4.12 -10.22
CA GLN A 178 -4.57 4.57 -9.64
C GLN A 178 -4.43 6.08 -9.82
N LEU A 179 -4.14 6.79 -8.73
CA LEU A 179 -3.88 8.23 -8.70
C LEU A 179 -2.46 8.46 -8.17
N GLY A 180 -1.57 8.87 -9.04
CA GLY A 180 -0.18 9.12 -8.68
C GLY A 180 0.64 9.63 -9.85
N LEU A 181 1.87 10.01 -9.56
CA LEU A 181 2.81 10.45 -10.60
C LEU A 181 3.25 9.27 -11.49
N ILE A 182 3.43 8.09 -10.91
CA ILE A 182 3.78 6.87 -11.62
C ILE A 182 2.76 5.79 -11.27
N ASN A 183 2.02 5.31 -12.26
CA ASN A 183 1.02 4.26 -12.09
C ASN A 183 1.34 3.10 -13.03
N ILE A 184 1.64 1.93 -12.48
CA ILE A 184 2.05 0.74 -13.22
C ILE A 184 1.07 -0.38 -12.94
N SER A 185 0.54 -0.99 -14.01
CA SER A 185 -0.27 -2.21 -13.92
C SER A 185 -0.15 -3.04 -15.20
N ASN A 186 -0.14 -4.38 -15.08
CA ASN A 186 0.01 -5.26 -16.24
C ASN A 186 -1.14 -5.15 -17.24
N ASN A 187 -2.32 -4.79 -16.79
CA ASN A 187 -3.52 -4.58 -17.61
C ASN A 187 -3.87 -3.10 -17.81
N GLY A 188 -2.98 -2.19 -17.43
CA GLY A 188 -3.11 -0.75 -17.57
C GLY A 188 -2.79 -0.22 -18.96
N VAL A 189 -2.60 1.08 -19.01
CA VAL A 189 -2.03 1.80 -20.16
C VAL A 189 -0.57 2.06 -19.82
N ASP A 190 0.32 1.55 -20.66
CA ASP A 190 1.75 1.87 -20.65
C ASP A 190 2.18 1.89 -22.11
N SER A 191 2.29 3.08 -22.67
CA SER A 191 2.61 3.25 -24.07
C SER A 191 3.47 4.47 -24.33
N LEU A 192 4.37 4.32 -25.29
CA LEU A 192 5.17 5.42 -25.82
C LEU A 192 4.66 5.72 -27.23
N SER A 193 4.25 6.93 -27.49
CA SER A 193 3.75 7.36 -28.79
C SER A 193 4.52 8.55 -29.32
N TYR A 194 4.68 8.58 -30.64
CA TYR A 194 5.25 9.70 -31.38
C TYR A 194 4.14 10.37 -32.19
N VAL A 195 4.00 11.67 -32.01
CA VAL A 195 2.98 12.47 -32.69
C VAL A 195 3.64 13.67 -33.34
N TYR A 196 3.37 13.88 -34.63
CA TYR A 196 3.73 15.11 -35.32
C TYR A 196 2.50 16.00 -35.46
N MET A 197 2.64 17.23 -35.00
CA MET A 197 1.61 18.28 -35.10
C MET A 197 1.94 19.27 -36.20
N PRO A 198 1.34 19.16 -37.38
CA PRO A 198 1.66 20.04 -38.52
C PRO A 198 1.37 21.52 -38.27
N ALA A 199 0.35 21.81 -37.47
CA ALA A 199 -0.07 23.19 -37.17
C ALA A 199 1.00 24.01 -36.46
N VAL A 200 1.87 23.38 -35.69
CA VAL A 200 2.95 24.01 -34.91
C VAL A 200 4.35 23.54 -35.36
N ASP A 201 4.41 22.72 -36.42
CA ASP A 201 5.62 22.07 -36.95
C ASP A 201 6.49 21.41 -35.85
N THR A 202 5.82 20.79 -34.87
CA THR A 202 6.44 20.20 -33.67
C THR A 202 6.19 18.70 -33.59
N SER A 203 7.23 17.97 -33.25
CA SER A 203 7.15 16.54 -32.95
C SER A 203 7.18 16.30 -31.45
N PHE A 204 6.29 15.48 -30.96
CA PHE A 204 6.21 15.10 -29.55
C PHE A 204 6.45 13.60 -29.39
N VAL A 205 7.08 13.25 -28.28
CA VAL A 205 7.10 11.91 -27.73
C VAL A 205 6.28 11.95 -26.45
N TYR A 206 5.22 11.16 -26.41
CA TYR A 206 4.33 11.05 -25.25
C TYR A 206 4.52 9.71 -24.56
N TRP A 207 4.61 9.72 -23.26
CA TRP A 207 4.46 8.56 -22.41
C TRP A 207 3.10 8.61 -21.71
N GLN A 208 2.35 7.51 -21.85
CA GLN A 208 1.04 7.32 -21.24
C GLN A 208 1.15 6.19 -20.23
N ALA A 209 0.74 6.44 -18.97
CA ALA A 209 0.82 5.44 -17.91
C ALA A 209 -0.35 5.57 -16.92
N GLY A 210 -0.99 4.45 -16.60
CA GLY A 210 -2.08 4.42 -15.63
C GLY A 210 -3.14 3.36 -15.88
N SER A 211 -4.32 3.57 -15.29
CA SER A 211 -5.46 2.69 -15.51
C SER A 211 -6.15 2.98 -16.85
N PRO A 212 -6.91 2.02 -17.42
CA PRO A 212 -7.70 2.29 -18.62
C PRO A 212 -8.73 3.42 -18.45
N PHE A 213 -9.23 3.63 -17.22
CA PHE A 213 -10.22 4.67 -16.93
C PHE A 213 -9.61 6.06 -16.77
N LEU A 214 -8.37 6.12 -16.30
CA LEU A 214 -7.64 7.38 -16.13
C LEU A 214 -6.14 7.09 -16.16
N TYR A 215 -5.45 7.66 -17.12
CA TYR A 215 -4.00 7.60 -17.23
C TYR A 215 -3.41 9.00 -17.40
N MET A 216 -2.16 9.10 -17.04
CA MET A 216 -1.33 10.27 -17.25
C MET A 216 -0.78 10.29 -18.67
N VAL A 217 -0.68 11.48 -19.24
CA VAL A 217 0.02 11.75 -20.49
C VAL A 217 1.11 12.76 -20.20
N VAL A 218 2.37 12.39 -20.41
CA VAL A 218 3.51 13.29 -20.28
C VAL A 218 4.27 13.27 -21.58
N GLY A 219 4.59 14.42 -22.11
CA GLY A 219 5.28 14.53 -23.39
C GLY A 219 6.39 15.57 -23.41
N ALA A 220 7.32 15.33 -24.27
CA ALA A 220 8.31 16.33 -24.66
C ALA A 220 8.32 16.47 -26.17
N GLY A 221 8.40 17.70 -26.66
CA GLY A 221 8.38 18.00 -28.08
C GLY A 221 9.41 19.04 -28.46
N ALA A 222 9.81 18.99 -29.73
CA ALA A 222 10.70 19.96 -30.32
C ALA A 222 10.26 20.28 -31.74
N PRO A 223 10.46 21.55 -32.22
CA PRO A 223 10.21 21.93 -33.59
C PRO A 223 11.08 21.14 -34.58
N ARG A 224 10.50 20.70 -35.68
CA ARG A 224 11.15 19.79 -36.61
C ARG A 224 12.30 20.47 -37.40
N LYS A 225 12.18 21.77 -37.73
CA LYS A 225 13.12 22.44 -38.59
C LYS A 225 14.38 23.00 -37.91
N ASP A 226 14.33 23.20 -36.59
CA ASP A 226 15.40 23.88 -35.86
C ASP A 226 15.98 23.08 -34.69
N TRP A 227 15.74 21.74 -34.65
CA TRP A 227 16.20 20.83 -33.59
C TRP A 227 17.68 21.00 -33.17
N PHE A 228 18.57 21.32 -34.15
CA PHE A 228 20.01 21.41 -33.89
C PHE A 228 20.56 22.86 -33.74
N ILE A 229 19.76 23.88 -34.01
CA ILE A 229 20.28 25.26 -34.18
C ILE A 229 19.74 26.24 -33.13
N ARG A 230 18.60 26.00 -32.56
CA ARG A 230 17.98 26.86 -31.53
C ARG A 230 17.41 26.02 -30.37
N ASN A 231 18.12 26.08 -29.24
CA ASN A 231 17.81 25.38 -28.01
C ASN A 231 16.63 26.02 -27.25
N ASP A 232 15.91 26.92 -27.87
CA ASP A 232 14.99 27.86 -27.24
C ASP A 232 13.51 27.49 -27.33
N ARG A 233 13.16 26.26 -27.75
CA ARG A 233 11.74 25.81 -27.82
C ARG A 233 11.52 24.32 -27.50
N LEU A 234 12.07 23.86 -26.39
CA LEU A 234 11.61 22.61 -25.86
C LEU A 234 10.17 22.79 -25.35
N MET A 235 9.27 21.97 -25.81
CA MET A 235 7.89 21.94 -25.31
C MET A 235 7.70 20.75 -24.36
N ILE A 236 7.04 20.97 -23.25
CA ILE A 236 6.56 19.93 -22.37
C ILE A 236 5.05 19.87 -22.47
N SER A 237 4.52 18.68 -22.36
CA SER A 237 3.09 18.42 -22.32
C SER A 237 2.75 17.58 -21.10
N ALA A 238 1.67 17.93 -20.44
CA ALA A 238 1.10 17.15 -19.35
C ALA A 238 -0.42 17.10 -19.48
N GLY A 239 -0.99 15.94 -19.29
CA GLY A 239 -2.41 15.72 -19.48
C GLY A 239 -2.95 14.47 -18.81
N LEU A 240 -4.21 14.24 -19.04
CA LEU A 240 -4.95 13.07 -18.60
C LEU A 240 -5.66 12.45 -19.78
N GLY A 241 -5.77 11.13 -19.78
CA GLY A 241 -6.49 10.40 -20.81
C GLY A 241 -7.34 9.28 -20.25
N THR A 242 -8.24 8.80 -21.08
CA THR A 242 -9.10 7.64 -20.82
C THR A 242 -9.12 6.74 -22.04
N ARG A 243 -9.12 5.44 -21.81
CA ARG A 243 -9.18 4.40 -22.84
C ARG A 243 -10.55 3.75 -22.89
N VAL A 244 -11.24 3.88 -23.99
CA VAL A 244 -12.52 3.24 -24.25
C VAL A 244 -12.29 1.98 -25.10
N ARG A 245 -12.62 0.81 -24.58
CA ARG A 245 -12.54 -0.48 -25.30
C ARG A 245 -13.82 -0.74 -26.06
N LEU A 246 -13.68 -1.05 -27.34
CA LEU A 246 -14.79 -1.31 -28.27
C LEU A 246 -14.86 -2.80 -28.71
N GLY A 247 -14.70 -3.72 -27.75
CA GLY A 247 -14.81 -5.15 -28.02
C GLY A 247 -13.58 -5.81 -28.70
N GLY A 248 -12.54 -5.06 -29.01
CA GLY A 248 -11.28 -5.48 -29.62
C GLY A 248 -10.37 -4.28 -29.79
N PRO A 249 -10.69 -3.33 -30.68
CA PRO A 249 -9.99 -2.05 -30.75
C PRO A 249 -10.30 -1.17 -29.54
N TYR A 250 -9.46 -0.18 -29.31
CA TYR A 250 -9.67 0.85 -28.28
C TYR A 250 -9.52 2.24 -28.89
N ILE A 251 -10.13 3.22 -28.23
CA ILE A 251 -9.97 4.65 -28.51
C ILE A 251 -9.40 5.29 -27.24
N ASP A 252 -8.28 5.99 -27.38
CA ASP A 252 -7.72 6.85 -26.36
C ASP A 252 -8.23 8.27 -26.57
N VAL A 253 -8.71 8.88 -25.50
CA VAL A 253 -9.14 10.28 -25.48
C VAL A 253 -8.26 11.00 -24.48
N ASP A 254 -7.35 11.82 -24.98
CA ASP A 254 -6.35 12.55 -24.20
C ASP A 254 -6.65 14.05 -24.23
N VAL A 255 -6.50 14.70 -23.08
CA VAL A 255 -6.51 16.15 -22.93
C VAL A 255 -5.20 16.55 -22.27
N SER A 256 -4.37 17.29 -22.98
CA SER A 256 -3.09 17.78 -22.48
C SER A 256 -2.94 19.29 -22.67
N ALA A 257 -2.18 19.89 -21.75
CA ALA A 257 -1.70 21.25 -21.87
C ALA A 257 -0.23 21.22 -22.27
N GLU A 258 0.14 22.12 -23.17
CA GLU A 258 1.49 22.21 -23.73
C GLU A 258 2.10 23.56 -23.37
N GLN A 259 3.35 23.56 -22.92
CA GLN A 259 4.08 24.76 -22.57
C GLN A 259 5.48 24.75 -23.20
N ALA A 260 5.85 25.82 -23.84
CA ALA A 260 7.22 26.04 -24.32
C ALA A 260 8.13 26.42 -23.15
N ILE A 261 9.28 25.77 -23.07
CA ILE A 261 10.36 26.11 -22.13
C ILE A 261 11.49 26.73 -22.94
N GLY A 262 11.98 27.90 -22.57
CA GLY A 262 13.17 28.46 -23.23
C GLY A 262 13.21 29.97 -23.23
N SER A 263 12.10 30.64 -23.46
CA SER A 263 12.06 32.11 -23.44
C SER A 263 12.17 32.71 -22.04
N ASP A 264 11.72 31.99 -21.02
CA ASP A 264 11.66 32.51 -19.67
C ASP A 264 12.95 32.26 -18.88
N ILE A 265 13.71 31.19 -19.22
CA ILE A 265 14.98 30.89 -18.57
C ILE A 265 16.05 31.88 -18.95
N GLU A 266 16.07 32.34 -20.22
CA GLU A 266 17.02 33.32 -20.69
C GLU A 266 16.69 34.71 -20.12
N ALA A 267 15.41 35.05 -19.99
CA ALA A 267 14.97 36.29 -19.32
C ALA A 267 15.29 36.26 -17.79
N LEU A 268 15.18 35.13 -17.15
CA LEU A 268 15.58 34.95 -15.74
C LEU A 268 17.10 35.02 -15.58
N TYR A 269 17.88 34.45 -16.50
CA TYR A 269 19.34 34.49 -16.48
C TYR A 269 19.87 35.89 -16.73
N GLN A 270 19.25 36.64 -17.63
CA GLN A 270 19.58 38.07 -17.87
C GLN A 270 19.19 38.95 -16.68
N ALA A 271 18.02 38.72 -16.07
CA ALA A 271 17.57 39.45 -14.88
C ALA A 271 18.49 39.25 -13.66
N VAL A 272 19.07 38.05 -13.51
CA VAL A 272 20.05 37.75 -12.43
C VAL A 272 21.42 38.37 -12.72
N GLN A 273 21.79 38.54 -13.99
CA GLN A 273 23.07 39.20 -14.38
C GLN A 273 23.01 40.73 -14.33
N ASP A 274 21.81 41.32 -14.47
CA ASP A 274 21.60 42.76 -14.39
C ASP A 274 21.47 43.29 -12.95
N GLU A 275 21.46 42.40 -11.94
CA GLU A 275 21.47 42.76 -10.50
C GLU A 275 22.88 42.81 -9.86
N ASP A 276 23.93 42.45 -10.58
CA ASP A 276 25.36 42.61 -10.18
C ASP A 276 25.99 43.83 -10.88
#